data_4c2ae2356228fdf432556dda16243ff1
#
_entry.id   4c2ae2356228fdf432556dda16243ff1
#
_cell.length_a   1.000
_cell.length_b   1.000
_cell.length_c   1.000
_cell.angle_alpha   90.00
_cell.angle_beta   90.00
_cell.angle_gamma   90.00
#
_symmetry.space_group_name_H-M   'P 1'
#
loop_
_entity.id
_entity.type
_entity.pdbx_description
1 polymer ?
#
loop_
_entity_poly.entity_id
_entity_poly.type
_entity_poly.pdbx_seq_one_letter_code
_entity_poly.pdbx_strand_id
1 'polypeptide(L)'
;SYGAPGIDEAGIKEAAQIAQATEFIEDKPDKFESAIAQGGTNVSGGQKQRLSIARAIARNPKIYIFDDSFSALDFKTDTQLRKALKPKTKDATVFIVAQRVSTILHADQILVLDEGKLVGKGTHKELVKTCETYMQIAKSQLSEAEFAASIEGKED
;
A
#
# COMPACT_ATOMS: atom_id res chain seq x y z
N SER A 1 -5.62 -1.81 -21.82
CA SER A 1 -6.11 -1.70 -20.41
C SER A 1 -6.77 -2.99 -19.96
N TYR A 2 -5.95 -3.97 -19.60
CA TYR A 2 -6.49 -5.27 -19.17
C TYR A 2 -7.22 -5.11 -17.83
N GLY A 3 -8.54 -5.39 -17.82
CA GLY A 3 -9.37 -5.38 -16.61
C GLY A 3 -10.01 -4.04 -16.21
N ALA A 4 -9.84 -2.99 -17.00
CA ALA A 4 -10.53 -1.71 -16.81
C ALA A 4 -11.20 -1.27 -18.14
N PRO A 5 -12.30 -1.92 -18.55
CA PRO A 5 -12.99 -1.53 -19.76
C PRO A 5 -13.53 -0.11 -19.63
N GLY A 6 -13.32 0.70 -20.69
CA GLY A 6 -13.77 2.10 -20.73
C GLY A 6 -12.84 3.12 -20.09
N ILE A 7 -11.69 2.73 -19.52
CA ILE A 7 -10.68 3.71 -19.09
C ILE A 7 -10.00 4.34 -20.32
N ASP A 8 -9.91 5.64 -20.33
CA ASP A 8 -9.19 6.40 -21.35
C ASP A 8 -7.67 6.48 -21.05
N GLU A 9 -6.92 7.04 -21.97
CA GLU A 9 -5.47 7.21 -21.84
C GLU A 9 -5.12 8.12 -20.65
N ALA A 10 -5.92 9.15 -20.38
CA ALA A 10 -5.70 10.06 -19.26
C ALA A 10 -5.83 9.33 -17.91
N GLY A 11 -6.84 8.50 -17.75
CA GLY A 11 -7.03 7.69 -16.55
C GLY A 11 -5.92 6.64 -16.34
N ILE A 12 -5.37 6.07 -17.42
CA ILE A 12 -4.21 5.17 -17.35
C ILE A 12 -2.98 5.92 -16.85
N LYS A 13 -2.71 7.11 -17.38
CA LYS A 13 -1.59 7.97 -16.97
C LYS A 13 -1.74 8.42 -15.51
N GLU A 14 -2.94 8.85 -15.10
CA GLU A 14 -3.25 9.20 -13.70
C GLU A 14 -2.96 8.02 -12.76
N ALA A 15 -3.45 6.83 -13.09
CA ALA A 15 -3.23 5.64 -12.27
C ALA A 15 -1.73 5.28 -12.16
N ALA A 16 -0.98 5.40 -13.24
CA ALA A 16 0.47 5.18 -13.25
C ALA A 16 1.20 6.23 -12.39
N GLN A 17 0.78 7.48 -12.44
CA GLN A 17 1.35 8.57 -11.64
C GLN A 17 1.11 8.34 -10.14
N ILE A 18 -0.11 8.02 -9.74
CA ILE A 18 -0.44 7.70 -8.34
C ILE A 18 0.39 6.51 -7.84
N ALA A 19 0.54 5.48 -8.68
CA ALA A 19 1.33 4.30 -8.35
C ALA A 19 2.86 4.52 -8.42
N GLN A 20 3.33 5.76 -8.66
CA GLN A 20 4.76 6.09 -8.83
C GLN A 20 5.42 5.29 -9.96
N ALA A 21 4.67 4.97 -11.02
CA ALA A 21 5.12 4.10 -12.11
C ALA A 21 5.56 4.86 -13.37
N THR A 22 5.22 6.15 -13.49
CA THR A 22 5.42 6.94 -14.71
C THR A 22 6.89 6.97 -15.15
N GLU A 23 7.82 7.25 -14.23
CA GLU A 23 9.24 7.37 -14.54
C GLU A 23 9.76 6.13 -15.29
N PHE A 24 9.65 4.94 -14.68
CA PHE A 24 10.19 3.74 -15.32
C PHE A 24 9.38 3.28 -16.55
N ILE A 25 8.12 3.71 -16.70
CA ILE A 25 7.34 3.46 -17.92
C ILE A 25 7.87 4.33 -19.05
N GLU A 26 8.11 5.63 -18.80
CA GLU A 26 8.64 6.58 -19.80
C GLU A 26 10.07 6.24 -20.22
N ASP A 27 10.85 5.56 -19.38
CA ASP A 27 12.20 5.07 -19.71
C ASP A 27 12.21 3.87 -20.66
N LYS A 28 11.05 3.23 -20.89
CA LYS A 28 10.95 2.12 -21.83
C LYS A 28 10.88 2.62 -23.28
N PRO A 29 11.40 1.84 -24.27
CA PRO A 29 11.39 2.25 -25.68
C PRO A 29 10.00 2.64 -26.21
N ASP A 30 9.00 1.82 -25.91
CA ASP A 30 7.61 2.02 -26.34
C ASP A 30 6.73 2.60 -25.23
N LYS A 31 7.32 3.11 -24.12
CA LYS A 31 6.63 3.76 -23.00
C LYS A 31 5.42 2.96 -22.54
N PHE A 32 4.22 3.57 -22.56
CA PHE A 32 2.96 2.93 -22.16
C PHE A 32 2.53 1.77 -23.09
N GLU A 33 3.03 1.70 -24.31
CA GLU A 33 2.78 0.60 -25.24
C GLU A 33 3.78 -0.56 -25.08
N SER A 34 4.76 -0.42 -24.19
CA SER A 34 5.77 -1.45 -23.96
C SER A 34 5.14 -2.76 -23.47
N ALA A 35 5.50 -3.86 -24.12
CA ALA A 35 5.03 -5.18 -23.72
C ALA A 35 5.57 -5.58 -22.35
N ILE A 36 4.69 -6.05 -21.48
CA ILE A 36 5.05 -6.72 -20.23
C ILE A 36 5.02 -8.22 -20.47
N ALA A 37 6.16 -8.86 -20.27
CA ALA A 37 6.28 -10.31 -20.46
C ALA A 37 5.37 -11.07 -19.47
N GLN A 38 4.97 -12.28 -19.84
CA GLN A 38 4.18 -13.16 -18.97
C GLN A 38 4.88 -13.33 -17.61
N GLY A 39 4.12 -13.13 -16.53
CA GLY A 39 4.67 -13.16 -15.17
C GLY A 39 5.53 -11.95 -14.80
N GLY A 40 5.68 -10.94 -15.68
CA GLY A 40 6.45 -9.72 -15.41
C GLY A 40 7.96 -9.95 -15.30
N THR A 41 8.52 -10.87 -16.10
CA THR A 41 9.96 -11.22 -16.05
C THR A 41 10.88 -10.10 -16.56
N ASN A 42 10.34 -9.14 -17.28
CA ASN A 42 11.06 -7.97 -17.81
C ASN A 42 10.88 -6.68 -16.98
N VAL A 43 10.40 -6.81 -15.75
CA VAL A 43 10.27 -5.70 -14.78
C VAL A 43 10.74 -6.16 -13.41
N SER A 44 11.29 -5.22 -12.60
CA SER A 44 11.70 -5.51 -11.23
C SER A 44 10.51 -5.81 -10.31
N GLY A 45 10.76 -6.40 -9.13
CA GLY A 45 9.72 -6.67 -8.14
C GLY A 45 8.93 -5.43 -7.74
N GLY A 46 9.62 -4.33 -7.46
CA GLY A 46 8.98 -3.05 -7.12
C GLY A 46 8.21 -2.43 -8.30
N GLN A 47 8.74 -2.54 -9.53
CA GLN A 47 8.01 -2.12 -10.74
C GLN A 47 6.74 -2.94 -10.94
N LYS A 48 6.80 -4.25 -10.72
CA LYS A 48 5.67 -5.16 -10.81
C LYS A 48 4.58 -4.82 -9.79
N GLN A 49 4.97 -4.54 -8.54
CA GLN A 49 4.03 -4.10 -7.51
C GLN A 49 3.37 -2.77 -7.90
N ARG A 50 4.13 -1.77 -8.33
CA ARG A 50 3.59 -0.47 -8.78
C ARG A 50 2.63 -0.61 -9.97
N LEU A 51 2.93 -1.45 -10.95
CA LEU A 51 2.01 -1.74 -12.06
C LEU A 51 0.72 -2.44 -11.59
N SER A 52 0.82 -3.34 -10.62
CA SER A 52 -0.35 -4.00 -10.04
C SER A 52 -1.24 -3.02 -9.28
N ILE A 53 -0.64 -2.09 -8.53
CA ILE A 53 -1.34 -1.00 -7.85
C ILE A 53 -2.00 -0.06 -8.87
N ALA A 54 -1.27 0.36 -9.92
CA ALA A 54 -1.82 1.20 -10.99
C ALA A 54 -3.06 0.56 -11.62
N ARG A 55 -3.01 -0.75 -11.88
CA ARG A 55 -4.14 -1.51 -12.43
C ARG A 55 -5.35 -1.52 -11.50
N ALA A 56 -5.15 -1.63 -10.18
CA ALA A 56 -6.22 -1.56 -9.20
C ALA A 56 -6.84 -0.15 -9.17
N ILE A 57 -6.00 0.90 -9.17
CA ILE A 57 -6.45 2.31 -9.17
C ILE A 57 -7.25 2.64 -10.43
N ALA A 58 -6.78 2.18 -11.59
CA ALA A 58 -7.43 2.40 -12.88
C ALA A 58 -8.89 1.88 -12.92
N ARG A 59 -9.21 0.87 -12.14
CA ARG A 59 -10.57 0.32 -12.03
C ARG A 59 -11.50 1.14 -11.15
N ASN A 60 -10.96 2.04 -10.35
CA ASN A 60 -11.70 2.85 -9.39
C ASN A 60 -12.76 2.08 -8.57
N PRO A 61 -12.41 0.98 -7.90
CA PRO A 61 -13.36 0.11 -7.21
C PRO A 61 -13.85 0.77 -5.90
N LYS A 62 -14.96 0.23 -5.35
CA LYS A 62 -15.45 0.60 -4.01
C LYS A 62 -14.66 -0.05 -2.88
N ILE A 63 -13.95 -1.14 -3.16
CA ILE A 63 -13.14 -1.88 -2.20
C ILE A 63 -11.78 -2.17 -2.83
N TYR A 64 -10.71 -1.75 -2.15
CA TYR A 64 -9.33 -2.10 -2.47
C TYR A 64 -8.82 -3.15 -1.49
N ILE A 65 -8.10 -4.14 -2.00
CA ILE A 65 -7.38 -5.12 -1.19
C ILE A 65 -5.92 -5.11 -1.64
N PHE A 66 -5.03 -4.70 -0.73
CA PHE A 66 -3.58 -4.69 -0.92
C PHE A 66 -2.98 -5.80 -0.06
N ASP A 67 -2.67 -6.94 -0.67
CA ASP A 67 -2.01 -8.06 -0.03
C ASP A 67 -0.51 -7.97 -0.28
N ASP A 68 0.25 -7.62 0.74
CA ASP A 68 1.72 -7.41 0.72
C ASP A 68 2.21 -6.53 -0.45
N SER A 69 1.36 -5.62 -0.92
CA SER A 69 1.55 -4.89 -2.18
C SER A 69 2.63 -3.81 -2.12
N PHE A 70 3.19 -3.53 -0.94
CA PHE A 70 4.17 -2.46 -0.69
C PHE A 70 5.54 -2.98 -0.26
N SER A 71 5.70 -4.30 -0.09
CA SER A 71 6.89 -4.92 0.53
C SER A 71 8.18 -4.75 -0.28
N ALA A 72 8.10 -4.72 -1.60
CA ALA A 72 9.25 -4.54 -2.49
C ALA A 72 9.55 -3.06 -2.84
N LEU A 73 8.87 -2.10 -2.20
CA LEU A 73 9.08 -0.68 -2.40
C LEU A 73 10.12 -0.16 -1.39
N ASP A 74 10.99 0.75 -1.86
CA ASP A 74 11.82 1.54 -0.98
C ASP A 74 10.97 2.55 -0.19
N PHE A 75 11.51 3.03 0.94
CA PHE A 75 10.79 3.91 1.86
C PHE A 75 10.24 5.19 1.19
N LYS A 76 11.03 5.82 0.31
CA LYS A 76 10.63 7.05 -0.39
C LYS A 76 9.45 6.79 -1.33
N THR A 77 9.56 5.76 -2.14
CA THR A 77 8.51 5.36 -3.09
C THR A 77 7.23 4.96 -2.35
N ASP A 78 7.32 4.16 -1.26
CA ASP A 78 6.17 3.76 -0.45
C ASP A 78 5.45 4.99 0.14
N THR A 79 6.19 5.93 0.74
CA THR A 79 5.63 7.16 1.31
C THR A 79 4.91 8.02 0.26
N GLN A 80 5.55 8.24 -0.89
CA GLN A 80 4.96 9.03 -1.98
C GLN A 80 3.71 8.39 -2.55
N LEU A 81 3.74 7.07 -2.75
CA LEU A 81 2.61 6.30 -3.25
C LEU A 81 1.41 6.39 -2.30
N ARG A 82 1.61 6.19 -1.00
CA ARG A 82 0.54 6.27 0.00
C ARG A 82 -0.07 7.66 0.06
N LYS A 83 0.77 8.70 0.02
CA LYS A 83 0.31 10.09 -0.02
C LYS A 83 -0.55 10.36 -1.26
N ALA A 84 -0.16 9.84 -2.43
CA ALA A 84 -0.92 9.99 -3.67
C ALA A 84 -2.19 9.11 -3.70
N LEU A 85 -2.16 7.95 -3.04
CA LEU A 85 -3.28 7.01 -3.00
C LEU A 85 -4.43 7.49 -2.09
N LYS A 86 -4.10 8.15 -0.97
CA LYS A 86 -5.07 8.59 0.06
C LYS A 86 -6.26 9.38 -0.52
N PRO A 87 -6.09 10.43 -1.34
CA PRO A 87 -7.22 11.15 -1.92
C PRO A 87 -8.03 10.30 -2.91
N LYS A 88 -7.39 9.36 -3.62
CA LYS A 88 -8.06 8.50 -4.61
C LYS A 88 -8.93 7.42 -3.98
N THR A 89 -8.60 7.01 -2.76
CA THR A 89 -9.32 5.97 -2.02
C THR A 89 -10.27 6.52 -0.94
N LYS A 90 -10.46 7.83 -0.87
CA LYS A 90 -11.24 8.52 0.17
C LYS A 90 -12.66 7.97 0.34
N ASP A 91 -13.31 7.63 -0.78
CA ASP A 91 -14.69 7.13 -0.81
C ASP A 91 -14.77 5.60 -1.02
N ALA A 92 -13.68 4.90 -0.70
CA ALA A 92 -13.57 3.46 -0.84
C ALA A 92 -13.14 2.80 0.47
N THR A 93 -13.49 1.53 0.66
CA THR A 93 -12.94 0.71 1.74
C THR A 93 -11.59 0.15 1.31
N VAL A 94 -10.57 0.30 2.17
CA VAL A 94 -9.22 -0.18 1.88
C VAL A 94 -8.81 -1.23 2.91
N PHE A 95 -8.53 -2.44 2.44
CA PHE A 95 -7.91 -3.50 3.22
C PHE A 95 -6.43 -3.59 2.88
N ILE A 96 -5.58 -3.58 3.89
CA ILE A 96 -4.14 -3.73 3.74
C ILE A 96 -3.68 -4.92 4.58
N VAL A 97 -3.15 -5.95 3.93
CA VAL A 97 -2.39 -7.00 4.61
C VAL A 97 -0.93 -6.57 4.59
N ALA A 98 -0.36 -6.36 5.77
CA ALA A 98 0.99 -5.84 5.91
C ALA A 98 1.77 -6.57 7.00
N GLN A 99 3.07 -6.73 6.75
CA GLN A 99 4.02 -7.26 7.71
C GLN A 99 4.71 -6.14 8.51
N ARG A 100 4.65 -4.89 8.03
CA ARG A 100 5.27 -3.73 8.68
C ARG A 100 4.22 -2.92 9.44
N VAL A 101 4.46 -2.71 10.73
CA VAL A 101 3.58 -1.89 11.58
C VAL A 101 3.47 -0.46 11.06
N SER A 102 4.57 0.14 10.57
CA SER A 102 4.57 1.48 9.97
C SER A 102 3.56 1.64 8.82
N THR A 103 3.22 0.56 8.14
CA THR A 103 2.22 0.54 7.07
C THR A 103 0.80 0.80 7.56
N ILE A 104 0.50 0.38 8.78
CA ILE A 104 -0.87 0.33 9.33
C ILE A 104 -1.08 1.23 10.56
N LEU A 105 -0.07 2.01 10.97
CA LEU A 105 -0.15 2.89 12.15
C LEU A 105 -1.38 3.81 12.14
N HIS A 106 -1.75 4.31 10.97
CA HIS A 106 -2.85 5.26 10.78
C HIS A 106 -4.13 4.61 10.21
N ALA A 107 -4.24 3.29 10.26
CA ALA A 107 -5.46 2.60 9.86
C ALA A 107 -6.60 2.91 10.84
N ASP A 108 -7.81 3.12 10.32
CA ASP A 108 -9.01 3.32 11.12
C ASP A 108 -9.30 2.11 12.02
N GLN A 109 -8.93 0.93 11.57
CA GLN A 109 -9.06 -0.33 12.29
C GLN A 109 -7.97 -1.32 11.89
N ILE A 110 -7.34 -1.93 12.87
CA ILE A 110 -6.35 -2.99 12.72
C ILE A 110 -6.95 -4.29 13.26
N LEU A 111 -6.79 -5.36 12.49
CA LEU A 111 -7.13 -6.72 12.90
C LEU A 111 -5.83 -7.49 13.10
N VAL A 112 -5.65 -8.03 14.31
CA VAL A 112 -4.46 -8.83 14.66
C VAL A 112 -4.84 -10.30 14.62
N LEU A 113 -4.17 -11.03 13.73
CA LEU A 113 -4.38 -12.47 13.57
C LEU A 113 -3.18 -13.22 14.15
N ASP A 114 -3.45 -14.26 14.92
CA ASP A 114 -2.45 -15.18 15.46
C ASP A 114 -3.00 -16.60 15.37
N GLU A 115 -2.22 -17.51 14.79
CA GLU A 115 -2.62 -18.91 14.53
C GLU A 115 -4.02 -19.04 13.90
N GLY A 116 -4.36 -18.15 12.97
CA GLY A 116 -5.65 -18.15 12.28
C GLY A 116 -6.83 -17.61 13.11
N LYS A 117 -6.56 -17.07 14.30
CA LYS A 117 -7.58 -16.49 15.18
C LYS A 117 -7.44 -14.99 15.27
N LEU A 118 -8.56 -14.27 15.40
CA LEU A 118 -8.56 -12.85 15.67
C LEU A 118 -8.27 -12.63 17.17
N VAL A 119 -7.07 -12.12 17.50
CA VAL A 119 -6.61 -11.89 18.88
C VAL A 119 -6.66 -10.43 19.30
N GLY A 120 -6.83 -9.49 18.35
CA GLY A 120 -6.97 -8.07 18.64
C GLY A 120 -7.70 -7.34 17.53
N LYS A 121 -8.48 -6.31 17.90
CA LYS A 121 -9.20 -5.43 17.00
C LYS A 121 -9.26 -4.03 17.60
N GLY A 122 -8.85 -3.01 16.84
CA GLY A 122 -8.86 -1.61 17.27
C GLY A 122 -7.89 -0.74 16.46
N THR A 123 -7.68 0.48 16.91
CA THR A 123 -6.64 1.38 16.41
C THR A 123 -5.27 0.98 16.96
N HIS A 124 -4.20 1.52 16.39
CA HIS A 124 -2.85 1.33 16.93
C HIS A 124 -2.77 1.65 18.43
N LYS A 125 -3.29 2.83 18.84
CA LYS A 125 -3.24 3.31 20.24
C LYS A 125 -4.03 2.43 21.21
N GLU A 126 -5.11 1.80 20.75
CA GLU A 126 -5.88 0.86 21.55
C GLU A 126 -5.15 -0.48 21.67
N LEU A 127 -4.64 -1.00 20.55
CA LEU A 127 -4.02 -2.32 20.51
C LEU A 127 -2.69 -2.40 21.25
N VAL A 128 -1.89 -1.33 21.29
CA VAL A 128 -0.67 -1.32 22.13
C VAL A 128 -0.97 -1.42 23.63
N LYS A 129 -2.21 -1.12 24.06
CA LYS A 129 -2.65 -1.20 25.45
C LYS A 129 -3.42 -2.50 25.76
N THR A 130 -4.08 -3.08 24.77
CA THR A 130 -5.07 -4.16 24.97
C THR A 130 -4.69 -5.49 24.32
N CYS A 131 -3.72 -5.51 23.41
CA CYS A 131 -3.30 -6.71 22.68
C CYS A 131 -1.80 -6.92 22.81
N GLU A 132 -1.39 -7.86 23.66
CA GLU A 132 0.03 -8.15 23.90
C GLU A 132 0.76 -8.56 22.63
N THR A 133 0.17 -9.43 21.79
CA THR A 133 0.72 -9.84 20.50
C THR A 133 1.05 -8.63 19.62
N TYR A 134 0.11 -7.69 19.49
CA TYR A 134 0.32 -6.47 18.72
C TYR A 134 1.43 -5.59 19.30
N MET A 135 1.43 -5.39 20.61
CA MET A 135 2.43 -4.59 21.31
C MET A 135 3.85 -5.16 21.10
N GLN A 136 4.01 -6.49 21.18
CA GLN A 136 5.30 -7.14 20.94
C GLN A 136 5.77 -6.94 19.49
N ILE A 137 4.87 -7.11 18.51
CA ILE A 137 5.17 -6.86 17.09
C ILE A 137 5.59 -5.39 16.88
N ALA A 138 4.84 -4.45 17.43
CA ALA A 138 5.14 -3.02 17.29
C ALA A 138 6.52 -2.67 17.90
N LYS A 139 6.82 -3.13 19.09
CA LYS A 139 8.12 -2.92 19.76
C LYS A 139 9.28 -3.60 19.03
N SER A 140 9.05 -4.71 18.34
CA SER A 140 10.11 -5.38 17.57
C SER A 140 10.47 -4.66 16.28
N GLN A 141 9.57 -3.80 15.77
CA GLN A 141 9.75 -3.14 14.47
C GLN A 141 9.99 -1.63 14.55
N LEU A 142 9.56 -0.98 15.62
CA LEU A 142 9.72 0.45 15.85
C LEU A 142 10.84 0.68 16.87
N SER A 143 11.65 1.72 16.66
CA SER A 143 12.55 2.21 17.69
C SER A 143 11.75 2.76 18.89
N GLU A 144 12.39 2.88 20.05
CA GLU A 144 11.72 3.43 21.25
C GLU A 144 11.13 4.82 20.98
N ALA A 145 11.85 5.67 20.25
CA ALA A 145 11.38 7.02 19.89
C ALA A 145 10.17 6.99 18.96
N GLU A 146 10.20 6.15 17.91
CA GLU A 146 9.06 5.97 16.98
C GLU A 146 7.84 5.38 17.70
N PHE A 147 8.05 4.39 18.55
CA PHE A 147 6.98 3.79 19.34
C PHE A 147 6.34 4.80 20.27
N ALA A 148 7.12 5.59 21.01
CA ALA A 148 6.61 6.65 21.88
C ALA A 148 5.82 7.71 21.08
N ALA A 149 6.38 8.20 19.97
CA ALA A 149 5.72 9.17 19.09
C ALA A 149 4.39 8.66 18.52
N SER A 150 4.33 7.37 18.17
CA SER A 150 3.12 6.75 17.60
C SER A 150 1.95 6.68 18.59
N ILE A 151 2.24 6.68 19.90
CA ILE A 151 1.22 6.64 20.96
C ILE A 151 0.82 8.08 21.37
N GLU A 152 1.76 9.02 21.43
CA GLU A 152 1.54 10.40 21.90
C GLU A 152 0.73 11.26 20.94
N GLY A 153 0.60 10.88 19.66
CA GLY A 153 -0.31 11.52 18.71
C GLY A 153 0.14 12.87 18.21
N LYS A 154 1.43 13.07 17.96
CA LYS A 154 1.87 14.14 17.04
C LYS A 154 1.54 13.68 15.63
N GLU A 155 0.39 14.14 15.12
CA GLU A 155 0.04 14.09 13.71
C GLU A 155 0.97 15.08 12.98
N ASP A 156 1.78 14.56 12.05
CA ASP A 156 2.43 15.36 11.00
C ASP A 156 1.51 15.42 9.77
#